data_f407f85cbda0be16b077483121b59cc5
#
_entry.id   f407f85cbda0be16b077483121b59cc5
#
_cell.length_a   1.000
_cell.length_b   1.000
_cell.length_c   1.000
_cell.angle_alpha   90.00
_cell.angle_beta   90.00
_cell.angle_gamma   90.00
#
_symmetry.space_group_name_H-M   'P 1'
#
loop_
_entity.id
_entity.type
_entity.pdbx_description
1 polymer ?
#
loop_
_entity_poly.entity_id
_entity_poly.type
_entity_poly.pdbx_seq_one_letter_code
_entity_poly.pdbx_strand_id
1 'polypeptide(L)'
;SDIYPFHMPGHKRQPAGGVLDEVSRLDITEIDGFDDLQAPGGLIKEIETRLAEHYDADSAHLSVNGSTCGILASISAAVGHREGLLMDRGSHQSAFNCVYIGELRSHYLKREIIPEYSISGCVAADTVESELKALEEKGQLPQAVFITSPTYEGFIADTGRIAETVHAYGIPLIVDGAHGAHLPIEKEADITIVSLHKTLPALTQLAAVLVRGERVDDDRVKRFINIYQTSSPSYILMASAEGCLDLLEHEGEARREHLMRELDGIYDMKSRLKRLDIIGPEYVGRYGIHGYDRSKINLTDRTGVLDGQGIYDRLRQRYHLQPEMCMGRDCLLMTSIMDTEEGFTRLKKAIMDIDGSL
;
A
#
# COMPACT_ATOMS: atom_id res chain seq x y z
N SER A 1 -1.29 26.74 26.23
CA SER A 1 -0.19 26.97 27.18
C SER A 1 0.23 28.43 27.09
N ASP A 2 0.68 29.05 28.19
CA ASP A 2 1.18 30.43 28.22
C ASP A 2 2.61 30.57 27.65
N ILE A 3 3.14 29.50 27.07
CA ILE A 3 4.51 29.46 26.54
C ILE A 3 4.52 30.02 25.12
N TYR A 4 5.26 31.12 24.92
CA TYR A 4 5.45 31.72 23.60
C TYR A 4 6.51 30.94 22.80
N PRO A 5 6.22 30.57 21.53
CA PRO A 5 7.07 29.67 20.74
C PRO A 5 8.25 30.41 20.08
N PHE A 6 9.41 30.47 20.75
CA PHE A 6 10.66 30.90 20.09
C PHE A 6 11.38 29.79 19.30
N HIS A 7 10.72 28.62 19.15
CA HIS A 7 11.18 27.47 18.37
C HIS A 7 10.50 27.40 16.99
N MET A 8 10.85 26.43 16.14
CA MET A 8 10.11 26.07 14.92
C MET A 8 8.68 25.58 15.27
N PRO A 9 7.69 25.64 14.36
CA PRO A 9 7.75 26.21 13.01
C PRO A 9 7.75 27.74 12.94
N GLY A 10 8.14 28.27 11.77
CA GLY A 10 8.30 29.73 11.56
C GLY A 10 7.02 30.55 11.64
N HIS A 11 5.85 29.97 11.45
CA HIS A 11 4.55 30.64 11.60
C HIS A 11 4.19 31.00 13.07
N LYS A 12 4.89 30.42 14.04
CA LYS A 12 4.73 30.74 15.48
C LYS A 12 3.28 30.60 16.00
N ARG A 13 2.45 29.76 15.35
CA ARG A 13 1.01 29.60 15.63
C ARG A 13 0.22 30.91 15.49
N GLN A 14 0.72 31.87 14.72
CA GLN A 14 0.06 33.14 14.47
C GLN A 14 -0.82 33.05 13.23
N PRO A 15 -1.96 33.78 13.20
CA PRO A 15 -2.81 33.86 12.02
C PRO A 15 -2.02 34.37 10.81
N ALA A 16 -2.11 33.65 9.68
CA ALA A 16 -1.47 34.02 8.41
C ALA A 16 -2.47 34.13 7.24
N GLY A 17 -3.75 33.91 7.51
CA GLY A 17 -4.86 33.97 6.56
C GLY A 17 -5.21 32.62 5.92
N GLY A 18 -6.49 32.43 5.65
CA GLY A 18 -7.00 31.25 4.96
C GLY A 18 -6.78 29.92 5.71
N VAL A 19 -6.47 28.87 4.99
CA VAL A 19 -6.26 27.53 5.55
C VAL A 19 -5.16 27.48 6.61
N LEU A 20 -4.18 28.39 6.54
CA LEU A 20 -3.08 28.44 7.50
C LEU A 20 -3.53 28.82 8.92
N ASP A 21 -4.66 29.51 9.07
CA ASP A 21 -5.16 29.91 10.41
C ASP A 21 -5.59 28.70 11.26
N GLU A 22 -6.06 27.63 10.61
CA GLU A 22 -6.46 26.40 11.29
C GLU A 22 -5.27 25.44 11.45
N VAL A 23 -4.56 25.20 10.35
CA VAL A 23 -3.48 24.23 10.32
C VAL A 23 -2.30 24.63 11.21
N SER A 24 -1.90 25.91 11.23
CA SER A 24 -0.78 26.39 12.04
C SER A 24 -1.00 26.27 13.56
N ARG A 25 -2.24 26.13 14.00
CA ARG A 25 -2.54 25.88 15.43
C ARG A 25 -2.24 24.46 15.86
N LEU A 26 -2.31 23.52 14.92
CA LEU A 26 -2.08 22.08 15.11
C LEU A 26 -0.64 21.67 14.77
N ASP A 27 0.04 22.50 13.96
CA ASP A 27 1.39 22.20 13.51
C ASP A 27 2.41 22.56 14.58
N ILE A 28 3.16 21.54 15.00
CA ILE A 28 4.18 21.62 16.04
C ILE A 28 5.43 20.88 15.58
N THR A 29 6.47 20.90 16.40
CA THR A 29 7.73 20.18 16.20
C THR A 29 8.11 19.44 17.48
N GLU A 30 9.28 18.82 17.50
CA GLU A 30 9.88 18.11 18.63
C GLU A 30 10.21 19.10 19.77
N ILE A 31 9.28 19.30 20.67
CA ILE A 31 9.42 20.17 21.85
C ILE A 31 9.07 19.40 23.12
N ASP A 32 9.46 19.96 24.27
CA ASP A 32 9.16 19.38 25.58
C ASP A 32 7.66 19.05 25.72
N GLY A 33 7.37 17.81 26.09
CA GLY A 33 6.01 17.27 26.21
C GLY A 33 5.43 16.68 24.91
N PHE A 34 6.17 16.75 23.80
CA PHE A 34 5.89 16.03 22.57
C PHE A 34 7.06 15.12 22.23
N ASP A 35 6.78 13.97 21.63
CA ASP A 35 7.76 12.94 21.32
C ASP A 35 8.62 13.31 20.09
N ASP A 36 9.67 12.52 19.81
CA ASP A 36 10.54 12.67 18.64
C ASP A 36 10.42 11.43 17.73
N LEU A 37 10.02 11.62 16.49
CA LEU A 37 9.86 10.50 15.54
C LEU A 37 11.18 9.76 15.24
N GLN A 38 12.32 10.43 15.38
CA GLN A 38 13.62 9.78 15.17
C GLN A 38 14.02 8.89 16.36
N ALA A 39 13.51 9.19 17.56
CA ALA A 39 13.78 8.46 18.78
C ALA A 39 12.51 8.33 19.66
N PRO A 40 11.43 7.69 19.14
CA PRO A 40 10.15 7.67 19.81
C PRO A 40 10.22 6.96 21.16
N GLY A 41 9.72 7.61 22.20
CA GLY A 41 9.71 7.11 23.58
C GLY A 41 8.44 7.52 24.36
N GLY A 42 7.50 8.22 23.72
CA GLY A 42 6.25 8.70 24.29
C GLY A 42 5.07 8.45 23.35
N LEU A 43 4.33 9.51 23.00
CA LEU A 43 3.10 9.43 22.20
C LEU A 43 3.29 8.76 20.83
N ILE A 44 4.41 9.04 20.15
CA ILE A 44 4.69 8.41 18.86
C ILE A 44 4.96 6.91 19.06
N LYS A 45 5.68 6.55 20.12
CA LYS A 45 5.92 5.14 20.46
C LYS A 45 4.63 4.40 20.77
N GLU A 46 3.67 5.05 21.43
CA GLU A 46 2.34 4.48 21.67
C GLU A 46 1.59 4.20 20.36
N ILE A 47 1.63 5.13 19.40
CA ILE A 47 1.04 4.93 18.07
C ILE A 47 1.72 3.76 17.34
N GLU A 48 3.05 3.69 17.35
CA GLU A 48 3.81 2.59 16.75
C GLU A 48 3.47 1.24 17.39
N THR A 49 3.29 1.21 18.72
CA THR A 49 2.88 0.00 19.47
C THR A 49 1.48 -0.44 19.05
N ARG A 50 0.50 0.47 19.00
CA ARG A 50 -0.86 0.18 18.53
C ARG A 50 -0.88 -0.31 17.08
N LEU A 51 -0.03 0.24 16.21
CA LEU A 51 0.11 -0.25 14.84
C LEU A 51 0.68 -1.66 14.80
N ALA A 52 1.70 -1.95 15.60
CA ALA A 52 2.27 -3.30 15.70
C ALA A 52 1.22 -4.30 16.19
N GLU A 53 0.44 -3.96 17.21
CA GLU A 53 -0.66 -4.78 17.72
C GLU A 53 -1.77 -4.98 16.69
N HIS A 54 -2.18 -3.91 15.98
CA HIS A 54 -3.22 -3.98 14.95
C HIS A 54 -2.87 -4.94 13.82
N TYR A 55 -1.59 -4.97 13.41
CA TYR A 55 -1.10 -5.81 12.32
C TYR A 55 -0.42 -7.11 12.78
N ASP A 56 -0.42 -7.39 14.09
CA ASP A 56 0.27 -8.54 14.69
C ASP A 56 1.73 -8.63 14.20
N ALA A 57 2.46 -7.55 14.41
CA ALA A 57 3.88 -7.40 14.12
C ALA A 57 4.68 -7.25 15.42
N ASP A 58 5.97 -7.60 15.40
CA ASP A 58 6.85 -7.44 16.56
C ASP A 58 7.19 -5.97 16.81
N SER A 59 7.31 -5.21 15.72
CA SER A 59 7.46 -3.75 15.76
C SER A 59 6.81 -3.08 14.56
N ALA A 60 6.51 -1.79 14.72
CA ALA A 60 6.07 -0.91 13.64
C ALA A 60 6.81 0.43 13.74
N HIS A 61 7.14 0.99 12.60
CA HIS A 61 7.76 2.30 12.47
C HIS A 61 6.94 3.20 11.58
N LEU A 62 6.54 4.37 12.07
CA LEU A 62 5.85 5.38 11.29
C LEU A 62 6.76 6.01 10.23
N SER A 63 6.20 6.26 9.05
CA SER A 63 6.84 7.06 8.01
C SER A 63 5.92 8.17 7.54
N VAL A 64 6.36 9.43 7.72
CA VAL A 64 5.70 10.62 7.19
C VAL A 64 6.19 10.97 5.78
N ASN A 65 7.09 10.17 5.21
CA ASN A 65 7.58 10.28 3.84
C ASN A 65 7.04 9.16 2.93
N GLY A 66 5.89 8.59 3.30
CA GLY A 66 5.18 7.58 2.51
C GLY A 66 5.82 6.20 2.53
N SER A 67 5.17 5.27 1.87
CA SER A 67 5.74 3.93 1.61
C SER A 67 7.01 4.00 0.76
N THR A 68 7.25 5.08 0.02
CA THR A 68 8.52 5.32 -0.67
C THR A 68 9.71 5.25 0.30
N CYS A 69 9.63 5.98 1.42
CA CYS A 69 10.64 5.91 2.48
C CYS A 69 10.72 4.49 3.07
N GLY A 70 9.57 3.88 3.39
CA GLY A 70 9.52 2.52 3.92
C GLY A 70 10.18 1.48 3.01
N ILE A 71 9.93 1.54 1.70
CA ILE A 71 10.53 0.63 0.71
C ILE A 71 12.05 0.83 0.64
N LEU A 72 12.50 2.09 0.52
CA LEU A 72 13.93 2.39 0.50
C LEU A 72 14.62 1.90 1.78
N ALA A 73 14.03 2.16 2.94
CA ALA A 73 14.58 1.76 4.23
C ALA A 73 14.63 0.24 4.39
N SER A 74 13.56 -0.45 4.07
CA SER A 74 13.46 -1.91 4.21
C SER A 74 14.46 -2.65 3.33
N ILE A 75 14.57 -2.26 2.06
CA ILE A 75 15.56 -2.87 1.15
C ILE A 75 16.98 -2.54 1.63
N SER A 76 17.26 -1.29 2.01
CA SER A 76 18.61 -0.90 2.50
C SER A 76 18.97 -1.54 3.83
N ALA A 77 17.98 -1.88 4.67
CA ALA A 77 18.21 -2.61 5.92
C ALA A 77 18.55 -4.08 5.66
N ALA A 78 17.88 -4.70 4.70
CA ALA A 78 18.06 -6.13 4.40
C ALA A 78 19.22 -6.42 3.44
N VAL A 79 19.55 -5.47 2.54
CA VAL A 79 20.52 -5.68 1.46
C VAL A 79 21.69 -4.70 1.58
N GLY A 80 22.91 -5.23 1.64
CA GLY A 80 24.14 -4.43 1.65
C GLY A 80 24.40 -3.73 0.30
N HIS A 81 25.23 -2.68 0.34
CA HIS A 81 25.65 -1.98 -0.88
C HIS A 81 26.34 -2.95 -1.86
N ARG A 82 25.94 -2.92 -3.13
CA ARG A 82 26.40 -3.79 -4.22
C ARG A 82 26.06 -5.27 -4.05
N GLU A 83 25.18 -5.61 -3.11
CA GLU A 83 24.75 -6.98 -2.89
C GLU A 83 23.52 -7.35 -3.76
N GLY A 84 23.10 -8.62 -3.69
CA GLY A 84 22.02 -9.16 -4.52
C GLY A 84 20.62 -8.88 -3.96
N LEU A 85 19.71 -8.46 -4.82
CA LEU A 85 18.27 -8.36 -4.54
C LEU A 85 17.48 -9.12 -5.62
N LEU A 86 16.63 -10.06 -5.22
CA LEU A 86 15.64 -10.67 -6.11
C LEU A 86 14.31 -9.94 -5.92
N MET A 87 13.81 -9.27 -6.97
CA MET A 87 12.65 -8.43 -6.83
C MET A 87 11.60 -8.65 -7.92
N ASP A 88 10.36 -8.43 -7.55
CA ASP A 88 9.24 -8.42 -8.47
C ASP A 88 9.42 -7.34 -9.56
N ARG A 89 9.28 -7.74 -10.82
CA ARG A 89 9.40 -6.82 -11.96
C ARG A 89 8.29 -5.77 -12.00
N GLY A 90 7.15 -6.05 -11.38
CA GLY A 90 6.01 -5.13 -11.23
C GLY A 90 6.06 -4.25 -9.97
N SER A 91 7.21 -4.12 -9.32
CA SER A 91 7.40 -3.30 -8.13
C SER A 91 7.23 -1.81 -8.39
N HIS A 92 6.89 -1.07 -7.35
CA HIS A 92 6.84 0.39 -7.38
C HIS A 92 8.24 0.98 -7.67
N GLN A 93 8.27 2.16 -8.31
CA GLN A 93 9.51 2.84 -8.71
C GLN A 93 10.51 3.04 -7.55
N SER A 94 10.05 3.17 -6.31
CA SER A 94 10.93 3.31 -5.15
C SER A 94 11.85 2.10 -4.95
N ALA A 95 11.42 0.87 -5.29
CA ALA A 95 12.29 -0.30 -5.24
C ALA A 95 13.43 -0.21 -6.28
N PHE A 96 13.12 0.25 -7.50
CA PHE A 96 14.14 0.51 -8.52
C PHE A 96 15.07 1.66 -8.13
N ASN A 97 14.56 2.69 -7.46
CA ASN A 97 15.38 3.77 -6.92
C ASN A 97 16.36 3.24 -5.87
N CYS A 98 15.93 2.28 -5.03
CA CYS A 98 16.83 1.63 -4.07
C CYS A 98 17.93 0.82 -4.76
N VAL A 99 17.60 0.10 -5.84
CA VAL A 99 18.61 -0.59 -6.67
C VAL A 99 19.67 0.38 -7.17
N TYR A 100 19.25 1.55 -7.65
CA TYR A 100 20.17 2.60 -8.13
C TYR A 100 21.03 3.17 -7.00
N ILE A 101 20.42 3.56 -5.87
CA ILE A 101 21.12 4.17 -4.73
C ILE A 101 22.12 3.19 -4.11
N GLY A 102 21.73 1.92 -3.95
CA GLY A 102 22.56 0.87 -3.35
C GLY A 102 23.54 0.22 -4.34
N GLU A 103 23.51 0.58 -5.63
CA GLU A 103 24.23 -0.11 -6.72
C GLU A 103 23.97 -1.62 -6.69
N LEU A 104 22.74 -2.06 -6.35
CA LEU A 104 22.40 -3.44 -6.09
C LEU A 104 22.45 -4.30 -7.37
N ARG A 105 22.85 -5.54 -7.23
CA ARG A 105 22.73 -6.55 -8.28
C ARG A 105 21.30 -7.11 -8.29
N SER A 106 20.44 -6.52 -9.12
CA SER A 106 19.03 -6.88 -9.17
C SER A 106 18.78 -8.07 -10.09
N HIS A 107 18.03 -9.05 -9.58
CA HIS A 107 17.39 -10.14 -10.31
C HIS A 107 15.88 -9.94 -10.28
N TYR A 108 15.17 -10.37 -11.33
CA TYR A 108 13.77 -10.03 -11.48
C TYR A 108 12.87 -11.25 -11.55
N LEU A 109 11.88 -11.29 -10.67
CA LEU A 109 10.73 -12.19 -10.74
C LEU A 109 9.73 -11.68 -11.78
N LYS A 110 9.33 -12.54 -12.68
CA LYS A 110 8.31 -12.24 -13.70
C LYS A 110 6.94 -12.64 -13.19
N ARG A 111 5.94 -11.82 -13.50
CA ARG A 111 4.52 -12.16 -13.33
C ARG A 111 3.97 -12.74 -14.62
N GLU A 112 3.03 -13.64 -14.51
CA GLU A 112 2.21 -14.05 -15.65
C GLU A 112 1.23 -12.94 -16.00
N ILE A 113 0.83 -12.86 -17.28
CA ILE A 113 -0.12 -11.87 -17.77
C ILE A 113 -1.46 -12.56 -17.98
N ILE A 114 -2.54 -11.92 -17.54
CA ILE A 114 -3.91 -12.29 -17.88
C ILE A 114 -4.18 -11.82 -19.32
N PRO A 115 -4.27 -12.73 -20.31
CA PRO A 115 -4.22 -12.33 -21.73
C PRO A 115 -5.41 -11.46 -22.14
N GLU A 116 -6.58 -11.72 -21.57
CA GLU A 116 -7.84 -11.06 -21.95
C GLU A 116 -7.79 -9.54 -21.69
N TYR A 117 -7.04 -9.11 -20.68
CA TYR A 117 -7.00 -7.71 -20.26
C TYR A 117 -5.60 -7.10 -20.36
N SER A 118 -4.59 -7.92 -20.63
CA SER A 118 -3.17 -7.52 -20.59
C SER A 118 -2.72 -6.97 -19.22
N ILE A 119 -3.34 -7.48 -18.15
CA ILE A 119 -3.02 -7.14 -16.75
C ILE A 119 -2.09 -8.21 -16.20
N SER A 120 -1.10 -7.79 -15.41
CA SER A 120 -0.20 -8.71 -14.73
C SER A 120 -0.87 -9.32 -13.49
N GLY A 121 -0.74 -10.63 -13.32
CA GLY A 121 -1.07 -11.31 -12.09
C GLY A 121 -0.04 -11.04 -10.97
N CYS A 122 0.16 -12.01 -10.08
CA CYS A 122 1.13 -11.94 -9.00
C CYS A 122 2.40 -12.74 -9.30
N VAL A 123 3.42 -12.57 -8.48
CA VAL A 123 4.57 -13.47 -8.42
C VAL A 123 4.10 -14.80 -7.82
N ALA A 124 4.35 -15.90 -8.52
CA ALA A 124 4.05 -17.25 -8.02
C ALA A 124 5.21 -17.80 -7.18
N ALA A 125 4.90 -18.56 -6.13
CA ALA A 125 5.92 -19.17 -5.27
C ALA A 125 6.88 -20.10 -6.06
N ASP A 126 6.35 -20.87 -7.03
CA ASP A 126 7.16 -21.73 -7.89
C ASP A 126 8.17 -20.94 -8.75
N THR A 127 7.81 -19.70 -9.14
CA THR A 127 8.71 -18.78 -9.84
C THR A 127 9.84 -18.34 -8.91
N VAL A 128 9.54 -18.01 -7.65
CA VAL A 128 10.54 -17.64 -6.63
C VAL A 128 11.50 -18.80 -6.39
N GLU A 129 10.98 -20.02 -6.19
CA GLU A 129 11.77 -21.22 -5.97
C GLU A 129 12.74 -21.50 -7.14
N SER A 130 12.23 -21.43 -8.37
CA SER A 130 13.02 -21.68 -9.58
C SER A 130 14.14 -20.66 -9.74
N GLU A 131 13.87 -19.38 -9.50
CA GLU A 131 14.88 -18.32 -9.60
C GLU A 131 15.93 -18.42 -8.48
N LEU A 132 15.52 -18.68 -7.23
CA LEU A 132 16.47 -18.87 -6.12
C LEU A 132 17.39 -20.05 -6.37
N LYS A 133 16.86 -21.17 -6.83
CA LYS A 133 17.67 -22.34 -7.19
C LYS A 133 18.69 -22.04 -8.29
N ALA A 134 18.25 -21.34 -9.34
CA ALA A 134 19.13 -20.95 -10.44
C ALA A 134 20.22 -19.96 -10.00
N LEU A 135 19.94 -19.11 -9.02
CA LEU A 135 20.91 -18.17 -8.44
C LEU A 135 21.87 -18.87 -7.49
N GLU A 136 21.40 -19.84 -6.71
CA GLU A 136 22.24 -20.67 -5.84
C GLU A 136 23.28 -21.45 -6.65
N GLU A 137 22.87 -22.11 -7.75
CA GLU A 137 23.74 -22.83 -8.64
C GLU A 137 24.87 -21.97 -9.24
N LYS A 138 24.63 -20.66 -9.36
CA LYS A 138 25.60 -19.66 -9.84
C LYS A 138 26.43 -19.02 -8.72
N GLY A 139 26.16 -19.36 -7.45
CA GLY A 139 26.78 -18.70 -6.30
C GLY A 139 26.37 -17.22 -6.18
N GLN A 140 25.15 -16.86 -6.58
CA GLN A 140 24.62 -15.49 -6.65
C GLN A 140 23.33 -15.34 -5.84
N LEU A 141 23.17 -16.09 -4.75
CA LEU A 141 22.01 -15.93 -3.88
C LEU A 141 21.82 -14.46 -3.46
N PRO A 142 20.60 -13.92 -3.51
CA PRO A 142 20.31 -12.57 -3.06
C PRO A 142 20.32 -12.49 -1.53
N GLN A 143 20.47 -11.28 -0.98
CA GLN A 143 20.33 -11.06 0.47
C GLN A 143 18.88 -10.86 0.91
N ALA A 144 17.97 -10.54 -0.01
CA ALA A 144 16.54 -10.45 0.25
C ALA A 144 15.72 -10.75 -1.01
N VAL A 145 14.46 -11.13 -0.80
CA VAL A 145 13.42 -11.15 -1.84
C VAL A 145 12.44 -10.01 -1.56
N PHE A 146 12.07 -9.26 -2.60
CA PHE A 146 11.10 -8.17 -2.53
C PHE A 146 9.95 -8.41 -3.51
N ILE A 147 8.72 -8.43 -3.00
CA ILE A 147 7.51 -8.59 -3.83
C ILE A 147 6.48 -7.51 -3.51
N THR A 148 5.51 -7.32 -4.41
CA THR A 148 4.35 -6.45 -4.21
C THR A 148 3.10 -7.30 -4.07
N SER A 149 2.42 -7.19 -2.92
CA SER A 149 1.14 -7.84 -2.63
C SER A 149 0.35 -7.03 -1.60
N PRO A 150 -0.89 -6.58 -1.89
CA PRO A 150 -1.59 -6.76 -3.18
C PRO A 150 -0.99 -5.91 -4.31
N THR A 151 -1.28 -6.31 -5.56
CA THR A 151 -0.98 -5.48 -6.74
C THR A 151 -1.87 -4.24 -6.77
N TYR A 152 -1.62 -3.32 -7.68
CA TYR A 152 -2.44 -2.13 -7.84
C TYR A 152 -3.90 -2.48 -8.16
N GLU A 153 -4.09 -3.52 -8.97
CA GLU A 153 -5.39 -4.02 -9.40
C GLU A 153 -6.12 -4.85 -8.32
N GLY A 154 -5.46 -5.13 -7.20
CA GLY A 154 -6.03 -5.85 -6.06
C GLY A 154 -5.76 -7.36 -6.04
N PHE A 155 -4.88 -7.88 -6.90
CA PHE A 155 -4.49 -9.28 -6.83
C PHE A 155 -3.51 -9.52 -5.68
N ILE A 156 -3.75 -10.58 -4.91
CA ILE A 156 -2.98 -10.95 -3.72
C ILE A 156 -2.16 -12.20 -4.05
N ALA A 157 -0.84 -12.15 -3.79
CA ALA A 157 0.06 -13.28 -3.92
C ALA A 157 -0.09 -14.25 -2.74
N ASP A 158 0.37 -15.49 -2.90
CA ASP A 158 0.54 -16.45 -1.80
C ASP A 158 1.83 -16.11 -1.04
N THR A 159 1.77 -15.06 -0.21
CA THR A 159 2.93 -14.54 0.53
C THR A 159 3.41 -15.54 1.57
N GLY A 160 2.53 -16.35 2.15
CA GLY A 160 2.91 -17.41 3.07
C GLY A 160 3.79 -18.46 2.41
N ARG A 161 3.36 -19.02 1.29
CA ARG A 161 4.16 -20.00 0.54
C ARG A 161 5.45 -19.39 -0.03
N ILE A 162 5.41 -18.13 -0.45
CA ILE A 162 6.62 -17.42 -0.89
C ILE A 162 7.59 -17.28 0.28
N ALA A 163 7.11 -16.90 1.47
CA ALA A 163 7.93 -16.79 2.67
C ALA A 163 8.58 -18.12 3.06
N GLU A 164 7.82 -19.21 3.07
CA GLU A 164 8.37 -20.57 3.30
C GLU A 164 9.51 -20.88 2.34
N THR A 165 9.32 -20.60 1.06
CA THR A 165 10.33 -20.80 0.02
C THR A 165 11.58 -19.96 0.28
N VAL A 166 11.44 -18.68 0.55
CA VAL A 166 12.52 -17.71 0.77
C VAL A 166 13.28 -18.05 2.06
N HIS A 167 12.57 -18.37 3.12
CA HIS A 167 13.16 -18.73 4.41
C HIS A 167 13.94 -20.04 4.38
N ALA A 168 13.62 -20.97 3.47
CA ALA A 168 14.42 -22.20 3.27
C ALA A 168 15.85 -21.90 2.83
N TYR A 169 16.09 -20.73 2.20
CA TYR A 169 17.44 -20.24 1.86
C TYR A 169 18.04 -19.32 2.93
N GLY A 170 17.36 -19.13 4.06
CA GLY A 170 17.83 -18.30 5.18
C GLY A 170 17.83 -16.79 4.89
N ILE A 171 17.12 -16.33 3.86
CA ILE A 171 17.02 -14.92 3.46
C ILE A 171 15.64 -14.34 3.79
N PRO A 172 15.51 -13.01 4.05
CA PRO A 172 14.26 -12.38 4.38
C PRO A 172 13.36 -12.11 3.16
N LEU A 173 12.04 -12.10 3.42
CA LEU A 173 11.01 -11.64 2.51
C LEU A 173 10.53 -10.25 2.91
N ILE A 174 10.58 -9.31 1.96
CA ILE A 174 10.05 -7.96 2.08
C ILE A 174 8.82 -7.84 1.18
N VAL A 175 7.69 -7.42 1.75
CA VAL A 175 6.43 -7.24 1.01
C VAL A 175 6.05 -5.76 0.95
N ASP A 176 5.94 -5.24 -0.28
CA ASP A 176 5.26 -3.96 -0.52
C ASP A 176 3.75 -4.19 -0.48
N GLY A 177 3.19 -3.97 0.70
CA GLY A 177 1.76 -4.05 1.01
C GLY A 177 1.06 -2.68 0.96
N ALA A 178 1.62 -1.69 0.27
CA ALA A 178 1.12 -0.31 0.26
C ALA A 178 -0.36 -0.19 -0.14
N HIS A 179 -0.89 -1.10 -0.94
CA HIS A 179 -2.29 -1.14 -1.34
C HIS A 179 -3.18 -2.02 -0.45
N GLY A 180 -2.63 -2.63 0.58
CA GLY A 180 -3.28 -3.63 1.42
C GLY A 180 -3.46 -3.25 2.89
N ALA A 181 -3.29 -1.96 3.29
CA ALA A 181 -3.35 -1.58 4.71
C ALA A 181 -4.69 -1.92 5.40
N HIS A 182 -5.79 -2.05 4.65
CA HIS A 182 -7.12 -2.42 5.16
C HIS A 182 -7.38 -3.94 5.20
N LEU A 183 -6.46 -4.73 4.65
CA LEU A 183 -6.56 -6.19 4.59
C LEU A 183 -5.86 -6.83 5.78
N PRO A 184 -6.22 -8.07 6.15
CA PRO A 184 -5.37 -8.89 6.98
C PRO A 184 -4.00 -9.05 6.30
N ILE A 185 -2.93 -8.78 7.04
CA ILE A 185 -1.57 -8.92 6.54
C ILE A 185 -1.05 -10.29 6.97
N GLU A 186 -0.51 -11.04 6.00
CA GLU A 186 0.11 -12.32 6.30
C GLU A 186 1.36 -12.12 7.15
N LYS A 187 1.50 -12.94 8.18
CA LYS A 187 2.49 -12.78 9.26
C LYS A 187 3.87 -13.32 8.91
N GLU A 188 3.98 -14.02 7.80
CA GLU A 188 5.18 -14.76 7.41
C GLU A 188 6.24 -13.88 6.74
N ALA A 189 5.88 -12.68 6.29
CA ALA A 189 6.85 -11.71 5.76
C ALA A 189 7.67 -11.06 6.88
N ASP A 190 8.99 -10.96 6.71
CA ASP A 190 9.88 -10.34 7.69
C ASP A 190 9.68 -8.83 7.77
N ILE A 191 9.42 -8.19 6.63
CA ILE A 191 9.05 -6.78 6.58
C ILE A 191 7.84 -6.60 5.67
N THR A 192 6.85 -5.83 6.14
CA THR A 192 5.72 -5.38 5.31
C THR A 192 5.60 -3.87 5.37
N ILE A 193 5.51 -3.22 4.22
CA ILE A 193 5.31 -1.78 4.12
C ILE A 193 3.84 -1.51 3.81
N VAL A 194 3.16 -0.69 4.59
CA VAL A 194 1.75 -0.32 4.39
C VAL A 194 1.59 1.18 4.23
N SER A 195 0.78 1.60 3.26
CA SER A 195 0.36 3.00 3.12
C SER A 195 -0.98 3.21 3.81
N LEU A 196 -0.97 3.81 4.99
CA LEU A 196 -2.20 4.06 5.75
C LEU A 196 -3.15 4.99 4.98
N HIS A 197 -2.61 5.95 4.25
CA HIS A 197 -3.38 6.95 3.51
C HIS A 197 -4.05 6.44 2.21
N LYS A 198 -3.68 5.28 1.68
CA LYS A 198 -4.25 4.79 0.41
C LYS A 198 -5.60 4.11 0.58
N THR A 199 -5.74 3.33 1.63
CA THR A 199 -6.90 2.47 1.85
C THR A 199 -7.54 2.63 3.22
N LEU A 200 -6.91 3.38 4.12
CA LEU A 200 -7.41 3.75 5.44
C LEU A 200 -7.53 5.27 5.59
N PRO A 201 -8.32 5.77 6.55
CA PRO A 201 -8.62 7.19 6.72
C PRO A 201 -7.49 7.99 7.39
N ALA A 202 -6.26 7.84 6.91
CA ALA A 202 -5.11 8.64 7.31
C ALA A 202 -4.79 9.71 6.27
N LEU A 203 -4.09 10.77 6.68
CA LEU A 203 -3.68 11.83 5.77
C LEU A 203 -2.62 11.34 4.78
N THR A 204 -2.69 11.88 3.55
CA THR A 204 -1.76 11.55 2.47
C THR A 204 -0.31 11.63 2.93
N GLN A 205 0.50 10.67 2.48
CA GLN A 205 1.91 10.50 2.78
C GLN A 205 2.19 9.62 4.03
N LEU A 206 1.18 9.33 4.86
CA LEU A 206 1.39 8.50 6.04
C LEU A 206 1.49 7.02 5.67
N ALA A 207 2.53 6.36 6.17
CA ALA A 207 2.80 4.94 5.99
C ALA A 207 3.39 4.32 7.26
N ALA A 208 3.48 3.00 7.30
CA ALA A 208 4.19 2.27 8.35
C ALA A 208 5.03 1.14 7.76
N VAL A 209 6.12 0.82 8.43
CA VAL A 209 6.95 -0.36 8.18
C VAL A 209 6.76 -1.30 9.36
N LEU A 210 6.29 -2.50 9.06
CA LEU A 210 6.03 -3.56 10.03
C LEU A 210 7.17 -4.57 9.96
N VAL A 211 7.76 -4.92 11.09
CA VAL A 211 8.88 -5.87 11.17
C VAL A 211 8.47 -7.08 11.99
N ARG A 212 8.89 -8.27 11.55
CA ARG A 212 8.62 -9.56 12.21
C ARG A 212 9.85 -10.45 12.18
N GLY A 213 10.02 -11.21 13.26
CA GLY A 213 11.15 -12.13 13.40
C GLY A 213 12.50 -11.43 13.51
N GLU A 214 13.56 -12.20 13.34
CA GLU A 214 14.95 -11.75 13.59
C GLU A 214 15.82 -11.75 12.33
N ARG A 215 15.25 -12.05 11.12
CA ARG A 215 16.05 -12.10 9.87
C ARG A 215 16.51 -10.73 9.40
N VAL A 216 15.79 -9.68 9.80
CA VAL A 216 16.21 -8.30 9.57
C VAL A 216 16.29 -7.59 10.91
N ASP A 217 17.39 -6.94 11.18
CA ASP A 217 17.63 -6.17 12.40
C ASP A 217 16.70 -4.94 12.42
N ASP A 218 15.80 -4.86 13.40
CA ASP A 218 14.82 -3.79 13.59
C ASP A 218 15.50 -2.41 13.79
N ASP A 219 16.58 -2.36 14.55
CA ASP A 219 17.37 -1.13 14.75
C ASP A 219 17.95 -0.63 13.42
N ARG A 220 18.31 -1.55 12.54
CA ARG A 220 18.78 -1.22 11.20
C ARG A 220 17.66 -0.69 10.32
N VAL A 221 16.45 -1.25 10.39
CA VAL A 221 15.27 -0.73 9.69
C VAL A 221 14.99 0.70 10.15
N LYS A 222 14.91 0.93 11.46
CA LYS A 222 14.72 2.25 12.06
C LYS A 222 15.78 3.25 11.62
N ARG A 223 17.05 2.84 11.62
CA ARG A 223 18.15 3.68 11.16
C ARG A 223 17.96 4.13 9.71
N PHE A 224 17.58 3.23 8.79
CA PHE A 224 17.37 3.60 7.40
C PHE A 224 16.11 4.43 7.19
N ILE A 225 15.04 4.22 7.97
CA ILE A 225 13.90 5.14 7.99
C ILE A 225 14.38 6.55 8.34
N ASN A 226 15.16 6.72 9.39
CA ASN A 226 15.69 8.01 9.79
C ASN A 226 16.64 8.66 8.75
N ILE A 227 17.31 7.86 7.92
CA ILE A 227 18.15 8.37 6.80
C ILE A 227 17.29 8.91 5.66
N TYR A 228 16.18 8.22 5.32
CA TYR A 228 15.33 8.56 4.17
C TYR A 228 14.16 9.47 4.53
N GLN A 229 13.88 9.64 5.81
CA GLN A 229 12.80 10.47 6.33
C GLN A 229 13.29 11.86 6.71
N THR A 230 12.41 12.85 6.60
CA THR A 230 12.70 14.22 7.07
C THR A 230 13.02 14.25 8.56
N SER A 231 13.95 15.12 8.94
CA SER A 231 14.25 15.41 10.36
C SER A 231 13.26 16.40 11.01
N SER A 232 12.30 16.92 10.23
CA SER A 232 11.24 17.80 10.73
C SER A 232 9.90 17.20 10.34
N PRO A 233 9.44 16.15 11.05
CA PRO A 233 8.23 15.42 10.69
C PRO A 233 6.96 16.23 10.97
N SER A 234 5.93 16.05 10.17
CA SER A 234 4.62 16.66 10.40
C SER A 234 3.87 15.94 11.51
N TYR A 235 3.62 16.60 12.61
CA TYR A 235 2.82 16.09 13.73
C TYR A 235 1.35 15.93 13.35
N ILE A 236 0.85 16.71 12.39
CA ILE A 236 -0.51 16.55 11.85
C ILE A 236 -0.67 15.19 11.18
N LEU A 237 0.35 14.72 10.44
CA LEU A 237 0.34 13.38 9.85
C LEU A 237 0.34 12.30 10.93
N MET A 238 1.19 12.43 11.94
CA MET A 238 1.25 11.46 13.04
C MET A 238 -0.05 11.41 13.86
N ALA A 239 -0.64 12.57 14.17
CA ALA A 239 -1.96 12.63 14.81
C ALA A 239 -3.06 11.98 13.94
N SER A 240 -2.94 12.04 12.61
CA SER A 240 -3.89 11.33 11.74
C SER A 240 -3.73 9.81 11.80
N ALA A 241 -2.56 9.27 12.18
CA ALA A 241 -2.40 7.84 12.45
C ALA A 241 -3.20 7.41 13.67
N GLU A 242 -3.10 8.18 14.75
CA GLU A 242 -3.87 7.93 15.96
C GLU A 242 -5.39 7.98 15.70
N GLY A 243 -5.86 9.05 15.05
CA GLY A 243 -7.28 9.16 14.68
C GLY A 243 -7.77 8.04 13.74
N CYS A 244 -6.90 7.54 12.87
CA CYS A 244 -7.19 6.39 12.02
C CYS A 244 -7.35 5.11 12.87
N LEU A 245 -6.43 4.84 13.80
CA LEU A 245 -6.52 3.69 14.70
C LEU A 245 -7.77 3.76 15.58
N ASP A 246 -8.07 4.93 16.16
CA ASP A 246 -9.28 5.13 16.96
C ASP A 246 -10.55 4.81 16.16
N LEU A 247 -10.64 5.27 14.91
CA LEU A 247 -11.76 4.96 14.04
C LEU A 247 -11.86 3.46 13.75
N LEU A 248 -10.74 2.81 13.48
CA LEU A 248 -10.71 1.36 13.21
C LEU A 248 -11.16 0.55 14.43
N GLU A 249 -10.74 0.94 15.63
CA GLU A 249 -11.11 0.27 16.86
C GLU A 249 -12.61 0.44 17.21
N HIS A 250 -13.16 1.64 17.00
CA HIS A 250 -14.52 1.95 17.43
C HIS A 250 -15.59 1.71 16.35
N GLU A 251 -15.27 1.96 15.09
CA GLU A 251 -16.23 1.93 13.99
C GLU A 251 -15.81 1.00 12.84
N GLY A 252 -14.59 0.47 12.86
CA GLY A 252 -14.00 -0.23 11.72
C GLY A 252 -14.79 -1.44 11.27
N GLU A 253 -15.36 -2.24 12.21
CA GLU A 253 -16.17 -3.42 11.88
C GLU A 253 -17.47 -3.02 11.14
N ALA A 254 -18.22 -2.09 11.68
CA ALA A 254 -19.48 -1.64 11.09
C ALA A 254 -19.27 -0.99 9.70
N ARG A 255 -18.20 -0.21 9.55
CA ARG A 255 -17.84 0.41 8.27
C ARG A 255 -17.38 -0.61 7.24
N ARG A 256 -16.64 -1.62 7.66
CA ARG A 256 -16.20 -2.75 6.81
C ARG A 256 -17.40 -3.57 6.33
N GLU A 257 -18.36 -3.88 7.21
CA GLU A 257 -19.60 -4.55 6.82
C GLU A 257 -20.42 -3.72 5.82
N HIS A 258 -20.50 -2.40 6.02
CA HIS A 258 -21.14 -1.52 5.06
C HIS A 258 -20.45 -1.57 3.70
N LEU A 259 -19.14 -1.40 3.65
CA LEU A 259 -18.33 -1.50 2.43
C LEU A 259 -18.56 -2.83 1.72
N MET A 260 -18.52 -3.95 2.45
CA MET A 260 -18.69 -5.28 1.86
C MET A 260 -20.09 -5.46 1.24
N ARG A 261 -21.17 -4.98 1.90
CA ARG A 261 -22.52 -5.01 1.32
C ARG A 261 -22.61 -4.20 0.02
N GLU A 262 -21.98 -3.02 -0.01
CA GLU A 262 -21.98 -2.19 -1.21
C GLU A 262 -21.20 -2.82 -2.35
N LEU A 263 -20.06 -3.46 -2.06
CA LEU A 263 -19.26 -4.21 -3.01
C LEU A 263 -20.01 -5.44 -3.53
N ASP A 264 -20.73 -6.18 -2.66
CA ASP A 264 -21.60 -7.28 -3.10
C ASP A 264 -22.59 -6.79 -4.18
N GLY A 265 -23.23 -5.65 -3.94
CA GLY A 265 -24.13 -5.03 -4.91
C GLY A 265 -23.46 -4.65 -6.24
N ILE A 266 -22.18 -4.26 -6.22
CA ILE A 266 -21.40 -3.99 -7.45
C ILE A 266 -21.09 -5.29 -8.20
N TYR A 267 -20.54 -6.30 -7.50
CA TYR A 267 -20.15 -7.57 -8.15
C TYR A 267 -21.34 -8.38 -8.63
N ASP A 268 -22.51 -8.32 -7.97
CA ASP A 268 -23.76 -8.95 -8.42
C ASP A 268 -24.26 -8.37 -9.74
N MET A 269 -23.91 -7.12 -10.06
CA MET A 269 -24.24 -6.52 -11.35
C MET A 269 -23.55 -7.22 -12.52
N LYS A 270 -22.39 -7.85 -12.31
CA LYS A 270 -21.57 -8.48 -13.35
C LYS A 270 -22.39 -9.42 -14.25
N SER A 271 -23.30 -10.20 -13.67
CA SER A 271 -24.16 -11.13 -14.41
C SER A 271 -25.19 -10.46 -15.33
N ARG A 272 -25.49 -9.17 -15.09
CA ARG A 272 -26.47 -8.38 -15.84
C ARG A 272 -25.82 -7.47 -16.89
N LEU A 273 -24.49 -7.27 -16.81
CA LEU A 273 -23.74 -6.48 -17.77
C LEU A 273 -23.56 -7.22 -19.08
N LYS A 274 -23.81 -6.54 -20.19
CA LYS A 274 -23.76 -7.09 -21.55
C LYS A 274 -22.42 -6.82 -22.23
N ARG A 275 -21.80 -5.70 -21.92
CA ARG A 275 -20.63 -5.17 -22.61
C ARG A 275 -19.49 -4.87 -21.64
N LEU A 276 -19.78 -4.18 -20.55
CA LEU A 276 -18.80 -4.00 -19.50
C LEU A 276 -18.55 -5.31 -18.75
N ASP A 277 -17.35 -5.39 -18.17
CA ASP A 277 -16.99 -6.44 -17.22
C ASP A 277 -16.38 -5.82 -15.96
N ILE A 278 -16.55 -6.53 -14.85
CA ILE A 278 -15.89 -6.23 -13.58
C ILE A 278 -14.92 -7.37 -13.32
N ILE A 279 -13.62 -7.09 -13.39
CA ILE A 279 -12.59 -8.09 -13.09
C ILE A 279 -12.69 -8.42 -11.60
N GLY A 280 -12.69 -9.70 -11.26
CA GLY A 280 -12.95 -10.15 -9.90
C GLY A 280 -12.18 -11.42 -9.53
N PRO A 281 -12.68 -12.17 -8.54
CA PRO A 281 -11.99 -13.32 -7.97
C PRO A 281 -11.88 -14.55 -8.88
N GLU A 282 -12.44 -14.54 -10.09
CA GLU A 282 -12.37 -15.65 -11.04
C GLU A 282 -10.96 -16.03 -11.49
N TYR A 283 -9.98 -15.19 -11.21
CA TYR A 283 -8.56 -15.44 -11.50
C TYR A 283 -7.80 -16.05 -10.33
N VAL A 284 -8.43 -16.18 -9.16
CA VAL A 284 -7.81 -16.85 -7.99
C VAL A 284 -7.48 -18.30 -8.36
N GLY A 285 -6.28 -18.74 -8.01
CA GLY A 285 -5.72 -20.04 -8.39
C GLY A 285 -5.01 -20.07 -9.75
N ARG A 286 -4.92 -18.94 -10.47
CA ARG A 286 -4.20 -18.80 -11.75
C ARG A 286 -3.32 -17.57 -11.73
N TYR A 287 -2.31 -17.49 -12.60
CA TYR A 287 -1.42 -16.34 -12.79
C TYR A 287 -0.73 -15.88 -11.50
N GLY A 288 -0.43 -16.80 -10.58
CA GLY A 288 0.15 -16.49 -9.27
C GLY A 288 -0.80 -15.80 -8.28
N ILE A 289 -2.07 -15.69 -8.61
CA ILE A 289 -3.08 -15.02 -7.79
C ILE A 289 -3.64 -16.00 -6.76
N HIS A 290 -3.44 -15.69 -5.47
CA HIS A 290 -3.95 -16.46 -4.33
C HIS A 290 -5.25 -15.88 -3.79
N GLY A 291 -5.41 -14.55 -3.85
CA GLY A 291 -6.58 -13.84 -3.37
C GLY A 291 -6.89 -12.60 -4.20
N TYR A 292 -8.00 -11.94 -3.86
CA TYR A 292 -8.44 -10.72 -4.54
C TYR A 292 -9.07 -9.72 -3.56
N ASP A 293 -8.56 -8.50 -3.59
CA ASP A 293 -9.10 -7.36 -2.87
C ASP A 293 -10.29 -6.75 -3.65
N ARG A 294 -11.48 -7.03 -3.21
CA ARG A 294 -12.72 -6.56 -3.85
C ARG A 294 -12.92 -5.05 -3.76
N SER A 295 -12.19 -4.37 -2.89
CA SER A 295 -12.21 -2.90 -2.80
C SER A 295 -11.61 -2.22 -4.05
N LYS A 296 -10.90 -2.98 -4.88
CA LYS A 296 -10.37 -2.59 -6.18
C LYS A 296 -11.36 -3.00 -7.28
N ILE A 297 -12.12 -2.03 -7.78
CA ILE A 297 -13.11 -2.28 -8.84
C ILE A 297 -12.45 -2.00 -10.18
N ASN A 298 -12.11 -3.05 -10.92
CA ASN A 298 -11.51 -2.97 -12.24
C ASN A 298 -12.60 -3.13 -13.30
N LEU A 299 -12.88 -2.05 -14.05
CA LEU A 299 -13.89 -2.03 -15.12
C LEU A 299 -13.21 -2.13 -16.48
N THR A 300 -13.72 -3.02 -17.33
CA THR A 300 -13.26 -3.18 -18.72
C THR A 300 -14.43 -3.34 -19.67
N ASP A 301 -14.22 -3.10 -20.96
CA ASP A 301 -15.21 -3.37 -22.01
C ASP A 301 -14.86 -4.66 -22.77
N ARG A 302 -15.73 -5.68 -22.67
CA ARG A 302 -15.58 -6.96 -23.38
C ARG A 302 -15.58 -6.80 -24.88
N THR A 303 -16.30 -5.80 -25.40
CA THR A 303 -16.47 -5.58 -26.84
C THR A 303 -15.26 -4.87 -27.48
N GLY A 304 -14.43 -4.21 -26.65
CA GLY A 304 -13.27 -3.43 -27.12
C GLY A 304 -13.64 -2.12 -27.80
N VAL A 305 -14.89 -1.66 -27.69
CA VAL A 305 -15.32 -0.34 -28.20
C VAL A 305 -14.76 0.78 -27.33
N LEU A 306 -14.66 0.54 -26.02
CA LEU A 306 -13.97 1.45 -25.09
C LEU A 306 -12.68 0.80 -24.59
N ASP A 307 -11.64 1.61 -24.53
CA ASP A 307 -10.47 1.33 -23.71
C ASP A 307 -10.67 1.86 -22.27
N GLY A 308 -9.70 1.64 -21.41
CA GLY A 308 -9.75 2.10 -20.04
C GLY A 308 -9.90 3.63 -19.93
N GLN A 309 -9.29 4.39 -20.83
CA GLN A 309 -9.43 5.85 -20.90
C GLN A 309 -10.85 6.27 -21.25
N GLY A 310 -11.49 5.58 -22.19
CA GLY A 310 -12.86 5.85 -22.58
C GLY A 310 -13.87 5.60 -21.44
N ILE A 311 -13.65 4.57 -20.62
CA ILE A 311 -14.44 4.31 -19.39
C ILE A 311 -14.19 5.41 -18.36
N TYR A 312 -12.92 5.72 -18.09
CA TYR A 312 -12.48 6.78 -17.15
C TYR A 312 -13.13 8.12 -17.49
N ASP A 313 -13.05 8.56 -18.75
CA ASP A 313 -13.59 9.85 -19.17
C ASP A 313 -15.11 9.91 -19.04
N ARG A 314 -15.83 8.83 -19.34
CA ARG A 314 -17.29 8.76 -19.14
C ARG A 314 -17.66 8.87 -17.66
N LEU A 315 -17.01 8.10 -16.79
CA LEU A 315 -17.23 8.16 -15.34
C LEU A 315 -17.00 9.58 -14.83
N ARG A 316 -15.90 10.19 -15.21
CA ARG A 316 -15.54 11.54 -14.75
C ARG A 316 -16.45 12.64 -15.30
N GLN A 317 -16.67 12.65 -16.62
CA GLN A 317 -17.33 13.79 -17.29
C GLN A 317 -18.86 13.76 -17.17
N ARG A 318 -19.46 12.55 -17.19
CA ARG A 318 -20.93 12.42 -17.18
C ARG A 318 -21.51 12.13 -15.79
N TYR A 319 -20.74 11.39 -14.96
CA TYR A 319 -21.24 10.95 -13.65
C TYR A 319 -20.53 11.62 -12.48
N HIS A 320 -19.52 12.46 -12.76
CA HIS A 320 -18.71 13.15 -11.75
C HIS A 320 -18.09 12.17 -10.74
N LEU A 321 -17.66 11.01 -11.24
CA LEU A 321 -16.93 10.01 -10.50
C LEU A 321 -15.47 10.03 -10.98
N GLN A 322 -14.54 10.26 -10.06
CA GLN A 322 -13.12 10.29 -10.37
C GLN A 322 -12.51 8.92 -10.12
N PRO A 323 -12.21 8.11 -11.18
CA PRO A 323 -11.46 6.86 -10.98
C PRO A 323 -10.04 7.12 -10.53
N GLU A 324 -9.39 6.08 -10.01
CA GLU A 324 -7.99 6.14 -9.59
C GLU A 324 -7.06 6.25 -10.81
N MET A 325 -7.19 5.32 -11.75
CA MET A 325 -6.37 5.31 -12.96
C MET A 325 -7.02 4.51 -14.08
N CYS A 326 -6.43 4.60 -15.27
CA CYS A 326 -6.71 3.67 -16.36
C CYS A 326 -5.39 3.18 -16.98
N MET A 327 -5.38 1.91 -17.41
CA MET A 327 -4.25 1.31 -18.08
C MET A 327 -4.74 0.31 -19.15
N GLY A 328 -4.35 0.55 -20.42
CA GLY A 328 -4.79 -0.30 -21.52
C GLY A 328 -6.32 -0.37 -21.61
N ARG A 329 -6.90 -1.53 -21.32
CA ARG A 329 -8.36 -1.77 -21.37
C ARG A 329 -9.06 -1.56 -20.02
N ASP A 330 -8.30 -1.41 -18.95
CA ASP A 330 -8.80 -1.38 -17.59
C ASP A 330 -8.95 0.04 -17.05
N CYS A 331 -10.01 0.27 -16.27
CA CYS A 331 -10.26 1.47 -15.49
C CYS A 331 -10.45 1.07 -14.02
N LEU A 332 -9.52 1.45 -13.17
CA LEU A 332 -9.50 1.10 -11.76
C LEU A 332 -10.18 2.19 -10.91
N LEU A 333 -11.09 1.75 -10.05
CA LEU A 333 -11.62 2.53 -8.94
C LEU A 333 -11.17 1.91 -7.62
N MET A 334 -10.78 2.75 -6.68
CA MET A 334 -10.43 2.35 -5.32
C MET A 334 -11.56 2.74 -4.38
N THR A 335 -12.00 1.81 -3.54
CA THR A 335 -12.97 2.08 -2.49
C THR A 335 -12.35 1.89 -1.12
N SER A 336 -12.98 2.46 -0.10
CA SER A 336 -12.53 2.40 1.28
C SER A 336 -13.71 2.34 2.25
N ILE A 337 -13.42 2.09 3.52
CA ILE A 337 -14.42 2.14 4.60
C ILE A 337 -15.05 3.52 4.81
N MET A 338 -14.57 4.55 4.11
CA MET A 338 -15.08 5.92 4.20
C MET A 338 -16.06 6.26 3.07
N ASP A 339 -16.23 5.37 2.09
CA ASP A 339 -17.19 5.59 1.01
C ASP A 339 -18.65 5.54 1.48
N THR A 340 -19.48 6.32 0.83
CA THR A 340 -20.88 6.51 1.21
C THR A 340 -21.83 5.74 0.30
N GLU A 341 -23.04 5.46 0.79
CA GLU A 341 -24.14 4.88 0.01
C GLU A 341 -24.44 5.70 -1.26
N GLU A 342 -24.35 7.05 -1.16
CA GLU A 342 -24.53 7.93 -2.32
C GLU A 342 -23.48 7.65 -3.40
N GLY A 343 -22.19 7.52 -3.01
CA GLY A 343 -21.09 7.22 -3.92
C GLY A 343 -21.35 5.90 -4.66
N PHE A 344 -21.68 4.84 -3.94
CA PHE A 344 -21.98 3.53 -4.52
C PHE A 344 -23.23 3.54 -5.39
N THR A 345 -24.31 4.24 -5.00
CA THR A 345 -25.51 4.38 -5.81
C THR A 345 -25.21 5.08 -7.14
N ARG A 346 -24.40 6.14 -7.12
CA ARG A 346 -23.95 6.85 -8.32
C ARG A 346 -23.09 5.95 -9.21
N LEU A 347 -22.19 5.17 -8.63
CA LEU A 347 -21.33 4.25 -9.36
C LEU A 347 -22.15 3.13 -10.02
N LYS A 348 -23.06 2.48 -9.29
CA LYS A 348 -23.94 1.44 -9.83
C LYS A 348 -24.75 1.95 -11.02
N LYS A 349 -25.31 3.16 -10.89
CA LYS A 349 -26.03 3.82 -12.00
C LYS A 349 -25.10 4.07 -13.20
N ALA A 350 -23.92 4.61 -12.98
CA ALA A 350 -22.97 4.90 -14.05
C ALA A 350 -22.57 3.65 -14.83
N ILE A 351 -22.26 2.55 -14.13
CA ILE A 351 -21.92 1.27 -14.76
C ILE A 351 -23.06 0.79 -15.67
N MET A 352 -24.30 0.78 -15.19
CA MET A 352 -25.47 0.34 -15.98
C MET A 352 -25.72 1.23 -17.19
N ASP A 353 -25.65 2.54 -17.03
CA ASP A 353 -25.89 3.51 -18.10
C ASP A 353 -24.79 3.43 -19.19
N ILE A 354 -23.54 3.24 -18.81
CA ILE A 354 -22.42 3.06 -19.75
C ILE A 354 -22.60 1.73 -20.49
N ASP A 355 -22.87 0.65 -19.79
CA ASP A 355 -23.12 -0.66 -20.40
C ASP A 355 -24.24 -0.64 -21.44
N GLY A 356 -25.35 0.07 -21.12
CA GLY A 356 -26.50 0.20 -22.02
C GLY A 356 -26.28 1.16 -23.21
N SER A 357 -25.26 2.03 -23.14
CA SER A 357 -24.95 3.03 -24.19
C SER A 357 -23.87 2.60 -25.17
N LEU A 358 -23.24 1.46 -24.95
CA LEU A 358 -22.27 0.82 -25.85
C LEU A 358 -23.00 -0.08 -26.85
#